data_fa3cdea64c5eb43bce52db47d0603386
#
_entry.id   fa3cdea64c5eb43bce52db47d0603386
#
_cell.length_a   1.000
_cell.length_b   1.000
_cell.length_c   1.000
_cell.angle_alpha   90.00
_cell.angle_beta   90.00
_cell.angle_gamma   90.00
#
_symmetry.space_group_name_H-M   'P 1'
#
loop_
_entity.id
_entity.type
_entity.pdbx_description
1 polymer ?
#
loop_
_entity_poly.entity_id
_entity_poly.type
_entity_poly.pdbx_seq_one_letter_code
_entity_poly.pdbx_strand_id
1 'polypeptide(L)'
;MDAAFCFYYEDSLELLRRLGAELVPFSPLSDERLPEDLHGLYLGGGYPELYAERLEANAAIRASIRAAVERELPCIAECGGFMYLTQSIAGHAMAGVLSGSCFDAGKLTRFGYATLTAQRDSMLFAADEQIPAHEFHRWDAENPGEDFLAEKPSGRSWRCAYAGETLYAGYPHFHFYANLSAAVRFVEACRKEKHRYE
;
A
#
# COMPACT_ATOMS: atom_id res chain seq x y z
N MET A 1 -10.74 -4.06 -6.32
CA MET A 1 -10.62 -2.95 -7.30
C MET A 1 -12.00 -2.34 -7.49
N ASP A 2 -12.14 -1.06 -7.23
CA ASP A 2 -13.39 -0.32 -7.38
C ASP A 2 -13.09 1.17 -7.63
N ALA A 3 -14.11 2.05 -7.55
CA ALA A 3 -13.93 3.48 -7.82
C ALA A 3 -13.05 4.22 -6.79
N ALA A 4 -12.91 3.69 -5.57
CA ALA A 4 -12.03 4.25 -4.54
C ALA A 4 -10.58 3.79 -4.72
N PHE A 5 -10.35 2.59 -5.29
CA PHE A 5 -9.05 1.96 -5.48
C PHE A 5 -8.88 1.52 -6.94
N CYS A 6 -8.64 2.48 -7.81
CA CYS A 6 -8.64 2.30 -9.27
C CYS A 6 -7.26 2.41 -9.93
N PHE A 7 -6.21 2.76 -9.18
CA PHE A 7 -4.88 2.94 -9.74
C PHE A 7 -3.99 1.72 -9.45
N TYR A 8 -3.68 0.99 -10.51
CA TYR A 8 -2.73 -0.12 -10.54
C TYR A 8 -1.96 -0.08 -11.87
N TYR A 9 -0.71 -0.47 -11.88
CA TYR A 9 0.02 -0.74 -13.12
C TYR A 9 -0.35 -2.14 -13.63
N GLU A 10 -1.03 -2.22 -14.79
CA GLU A 10 -1.51 -3.50 -15.32
C GLU A 10 -0.34 -4.46 -15.63
N ASP A 11 0.77 -3.95 -16.13
CA ASP A 11 1.97 -4.73 -16.38
C ASP A 11 2.63 -5.23 -15.08
N SER A 12 2.55 -4.49 -13.97
CA SER A 12 2.96 -4.97 -12.65
C SER A 12 2.05 -6.10 -12.16
N LEU A 13 0.74 -6.01 -12.37
CA LEU A 13 -0.20 -7.11 -12.08
C LEU A 13 0.08 -8.34 -12.94
N GLU A 14 0.36 -8.15 -14.24
CA GLU A 14 0.73 -9.22 -15.13
C GLU A 14 2.06 -9.89 -14.72
N LEU A 15 3.03 -9.11 -14.24
CA LEU A 15 4.28 -9.65 -13.69
C LEU A 15 4.01 -10.56 -12.48
N LEU A 16 3.14 -10.16 -11.55
CA LEU A 16 2.76 -11.00 -10.41
C LEU A 16 2.12 -12.32 -10.88
N ARG A 17 1.23 -12.28 -11.89
CA ARG A 17 0.63 -13.50 -12.49
C ARG A 17 1.71 -14.40 -13.08
N ARG A 18 2.69 -13.85 -13.82
CA ARG A 18 3.81 -14.61 -14.39
C ARG A 18 4.71 -15.23 -13.34
N LEU A 19 4.82 -14.61 -12.17
CA LEU A 19 5.54 -15.16 -11.02
C LEU A 19 4.72 -16.24 -10.28
N GLY A 20 3.47 -16.53 -10.72
CA GLY A 20 2.61 -17.58 -10.22
C GLY A 20 1.59 -17.14 -9.19
N ALA A 21 1.33 -15.84 -9.05
CA ALA A 21 0.23 -15.36 -8.22
C ALA A 21 -1.10 -15.45 -8.96
N GLU A 22 -2.12 -15.93 -8.29
CA GLU A 22 -3.52 -15.78 -8.69
C GLU A 22 -4.06 -14.47 -8.09
N LEU A 23 -4.55 -13.56 -8.93
CA LEU A 23 -5.06 -12.27 -8.48
C LEU A 23 -6.59 -12.34 -8.36
N VAL A 24 -7.09 -12.24 -7.14
CA VAL A 24 -8.52 -12.24 -6.82
C VAL A 24 -8.96 -10.81 -6.48
N PRO A 25 -9.69 -10.10 -7.36
CA PRO A 25 -10.15 -8.75 -7.09
C PRO A 25 -11.23 -8.73 -6.01
N PHE A 26 -11.21 -7.69 -5.18
CA PHE A 26 -12.26 -7.39 -4.21
C PHE A 26 -12.52 -5.88 -4.17
N SER A 27 -13.64 -5.47 -3.56
CA SER A 27 -14.09 -4.08 -3.48
C SER A 27 -14.34 -3.66 -2.04
N PRO A 28 -13.51 -2.79 -1.43
CA PRO A 28 -13.82 -2.20 -0.13
C PRO A 28 -15.13 -1.42 -0.07
N LEU A 29 -15.68 -0.98 -1.20
CA LEU A 29 -16.95 -0.27 -1.28
C LEU A 29 -18.18 -1.18 -1.21
N SER A 30 -18.06 -2.48 -1.57
CA SER A 30 -19.23 -3.37 -1.76
C SER A 30 -19.08 -4.74 -1.11
N ASP A 31 -17.88 -5.27 -0.93
CA ASP A 31 -17.70 -6.59 -0.35
C ASP A 31 -17.68 -6.50 1.19
N GLU A 32 -18.28 -7.47 1.86
CA GLU A 32 -18.35 -7.50 3.33
C GLU A 32 -17.06 -8.02 3.98
N ARG A 33 -16.25 -8.80 3.24
CA ARG A 33 -15.01 -9.38 3.73
C ARG A 33 -14.01 -9.61 2.58
N LEU A 34 -12.76 -9.81 2.94
CA LEU A 34 -11.76 -10.31 2.00
C LEU A 34 -12.14 -11.70 1.47
N PRO A 35 -11.76 -12.06 0.23
CA PRO A 35 -11.85 -13.44 -0.25
C PRO A 35 -11.19 -14.42 0.71
N GLU A 36 -11.65 -15.67 0.70
CA GLU A 36 -11.05 -16.75 1.49
C GLU A 36 -9.70 -17.17 0.88
N ASP A 37 -8.86 -17.84 1.67
CA ASP A 37 -7.57 -18.41 1.25
C ASP A 37 -6.58 -17.40 0.62
N LEU A 38 -6.58 -16.16 1.11
CA LEU A 38 -5.61 -15.16 0.70
C LEU A 38 -4.25 -15.37 1.37
N HIS A 39 -3.19 -15.27 0.55
CA HIS A 39 -1.80 -15.35 0.99
C HIS A 39 -1.04 -14.02 0.85
N GLY A 40 -1.70 -12.98 0.35
CA GLY A 40 -1.17 -11.63 0.23
C GLY A 40 -2.26 -10.63 -0.12
N LEU A 41 -2.00 -9.35 0.12
CA LEU A 41 -2.94 -8.26 -0.12
C LEU A 41 -2.23 -7.13 -0.87
N TYR A 42 -2.83 -6.64 -1.94
CA TYR A 42 -2.37 -5.46 -2.65
C TYR A 42 -3.49 -4.42 -2.72
N LEU A 43 -3.33 -3.34 -1.94
CA LEU A 43 -4.19 -2.16 -1.92
C LEU A 43 -3.54 -1.07 -2.76
N GLY A 44 -4.00 -0.88 -3.97
CA GLY A 44 -3.47 0.13 -4.88
C GLY A 44 -3.94 1.54 -4.57
N GLY A 45 -3.55 2.47 -5.43
CA GLY A 45 -3.95 3.86 -5.33
C GLY A 45 -5.37 4.13 -5.80
N GLY A 46 -5.76 5.38 -5.69
CA GLY A 46 -7.07 5.87 -6.07
C GLY A 46 -7.46 7.10 -5.26
N TYR A 47 -8.76 7.24 -5.03
CA TYR A 47 -9.36 8.41 -4.41
C TYR A 47 -10.29 8.01 -3.25
N PRO A 48 -9.80 7.33 -2.19
CA PRO A 48 -10.63 6.87 -1.09
C PRO A 48 -11.31 8.03 -0.35
N GLU A 49 -10.73 9.22 -0.36
CA GLU A 49 -11.31 10.43 0.23
C GLU A 49 -12.65 10.84 -0.40
N LEU A 50 -12.87 10.55 -1.67
CA LEU A 50 -14.15 10.80 -2.35
C LEU A 50 -15.24 9.82 -1.92
N TYR A 51 -14.87 8.73 -1.29
CA TYR A 51 -15.74 7.64 -0.86
C TYR A 51 -15.66 7.37 0.64
N ALA A 52 -15.06 8.30 1.41
CA ALA A 52 -14.71 8.07 2.81
C ALA A 52 -15.91 7.66 3.68
N GLU A 53 -17.07 8.31 3.49
CA GLU A 53 -18.31 7.95 4.19
C GLU A 53 -18.79 6.52 3.88
N ARG A 54 -18.70 6.10 2.60
CA ARG A 54 -19.08 4.75 2.19
C ARG A 54 -18.09 3.70 2.71
N LEU A 55 -16.80 4.00 2.69
CA LEU A 55 -15.77 3.15 3.25
C LEU A 55 -15.92 3.01 4.77
N GLU A 56 -16.26 4.10 5.47
CA GLU A 56 -16.57 4.07 6.89
C GLU A 56 -17.80 3.19 7.20
N ALA A 57 -18.85 3.32 6.40
CA ALA A 57 -20.08 2.53 6.57
C ALA A 57 -19.84 1.02 6.44
N ASN A 58 -18.86 0.60 5.63
CA ASN A 58 -18.52 -0.81 5.47
C ASN A 58 -17.53 -1.29 6.55
N ALA A 59 -18.01 -1.37 7.79
CA ALA A 59 -17.20 -1.76 8.93
C ALA A 59 -16.68 -3.21 8.84
N ALA A 60 -17.40 -4.09 8.16
CA ALA A 60 -17.07 -5.51 8.06
C ALA A 60 -15.79 -5.73 7.23
N ILE A 61 -15.68 -5.13 6.03
CA ILE A 61 -14.46 -5.23 5.22
C ILE A 61 -13.26 -4.54 5.90
N ARG A 62 -13.48 -3.39 6.59
CA ARG A 62 -12.41 -2.72 7.34
C ARG A 62 -11.84 -3.62 8.43
N ALA A 63 -12.71 -4.29 9.19
CA ALA A 63 -12.30 -5.25 10.22
C ALA A 63 -11.57 -6.45 9.61
N SER A 64 -12.04 -6.98 8.47
CA SER A 64 -11.41 -8.09 7.75
C SER A 64 -10.00 -7.73 7.27
N ILE A 65 -9.81 -6.53 6.70
CA ILE A 65 -8.49 -6.05 6.25
C ILE A 65 -7.57 -5.81 7.45
N ARG A 66 -8.07 -5.17 8.52
CA ARG A 66 -7.29 -4.99 9.75
C ARG A 66 -6.79 -6.33 10.29
N ALA A 67 -7.69 -7.29 10.48
CA ALA A 67 -7.33 -8.61 10.98
C ALA A 67 -6.32 -9.34 10.09
N ALA A 68 -6.42 -9.18 8.76
CA ALA A 68 -5.46 -9.77 7.83
C ALA A 68 -4.06 -9.16 8.00
N VAL A 69 -3.92 -7.83 8.12
CA VAL A 69 -2.61 -7.19 8.29
C VAL A 69 -2.05 -7.43 9.70
N GLU A 70 -2.88 -7.41 10.74
CA GLU A 70 -2.46 -7.69 12.12
C GLU A 70 -1.99 -9.13 12.32
N ARG A 71 -2.50 -10.10 11.54
CA ARG A 71 -1.97 -11.48 11.51
C ARG A 71 -0.75 -11.66 10.60
N GLU A 72 -0.14 -10.56 10.15
CA GLU A 72 1.08 -10.54 9.34
C GLU A 72 0.90 -11.07 7.91
N LEU A 73 -0.32 -10.99 7.34
CA LEU A 73 -0.50 -11.27 5.92
C LEU A 73 0.36 -10.32 5.07
N PRO A 74 1.20 -10.81 4.14
CA PRO A 74 1.97 -9.97 3.24
C PRO A 74 1.12 -8.91 2.56
N CYS A 75 1.42 -7.63 2.77
CA CYS A 75 0.57 -6.53 2.32
C CYS A 75 1.40 -5.43 1.66
N ILE A 76 0.95 -5.00 0.48
CA ILE A 76 1.37 -3.76 -0.18
C ILE A 76 0.19 -2.80 -0.17
N ALA A 77 0.42 -1.56 0.28
CA ALA A 77 -0.59 -0.50 0.31
C ALA A 77 0.01 0.82 -0.21
N GLU A 78 -0.37 1.23 -1.41
CA GLU A 78 0.14 2.43 -2.06
C GLU A 78 -0.90 3.56 -2.06
N CYS A 79 -0.47 4.78 -1.74
CA CYS A 79 -1.27 6.01 -1.84
C CYS A 79 -2.67 5.88 -1.22
N GLY A 80 -3.72 5.70 -2.02
CA GLY A 80 -5.08 5.47 -1.52
C GLY A 80 -5.19 4.25 -0.61
N GLY A 81 -4.49 3.16 -0.94
CA GLY A 81 -4.40 1.95 -0.11
C GLY A 81 -3.73 2.21 1.24
N PHE A 82 -2.65 3.00 1.26
CA PHE A 82 -2.02 3.47 2.48
C PHE A 82 -2.99 4.32 3.32
N MET A 83 -3.67 5.30 2.70
CA MET A 83 -4.66 6.13 3.39
C MET A 83 -5.76 5.27 4.05
N TYR A 84 -6.20 4.21 3.36
CA TYR A 84 -7.22 3.31 3.90
C TYR A 84 -6.74 2.47 5.09
N LEU A 85 -5.44 2.21 5.21
CA LEU A 85 -4.86 1.53 6.38
C LEU A 85 -4.72 2.44 7.60
N THR A 86 -4.79 3.78 7.47
CA THR A 86 -4.73 4.73 8.59
C THR A 86 -5.99 4.68 9.46
N GLN A 87 -6.03 5.47 10.53
CA GLN A 87 -7.19 5.53 11.43
C GLN A 87 -8.39 6.21 10.77
N SER A 88 -8.17 7.29 10.00
CA SER A 88 -9.26 8.00 9.34
C SER A 88 -8.81 8.80 8.13
N ILE A 89 -9.77 9.10 7.24
CA ILE A 89 -9.64 10.05 6.15
C ILE A 89 -10.74 11.11 6.34
N ALA A 90 -10.37 12.39 6.48
CA ALA A 90 -11.31 13.49 6.74
C ALA A 90 -12.25 13.23 7.94
N GLY A 91 -11.79 12.55 8.97
CA GLY A 91 -12.59 12.19 10.15
C GLY A 91 -13.42 10.92 10.01
N HIS A 92 -13.54 10.34 8.80
CA HIS A 92 -14.20 9.06 8.56
C HIS A 92 -13.29 7.89 8.89
N ALA A 93 -13.77 6.95 9.72
CA ALA A 93 -12.95 5.81 10.17
C ALA A 93 -12.56 4.87 9.02
N MET A 94 -11.29 4.50 8.97
CA MET A 94 -10.72 3.56 8.01
C MET A 94 -10.31 2.23 8.68
N ALA A 95 -9.46 1.42 8.08
CA ALA A 95 -9.06 0.13 8.64
C ALA A 95 -8.32 0.26 9.98
N GLY A 96 -7.57 1.37 10.18
CA GLY A 96 -6.94 1.71 11.46
C GLY A 96 -5.82 0.77 11.87
N VAL A 97 -5.11 0.21 10.91
CA VAL A 97 -3.89 -0.60 11.11
C VAL A 97 -2.73 0.31 11.50
N LEU A 98 -2.62 1.44 10.81
CA LEU A 98 -1.57 2.45 11.02
C LEU A 98 -2.13 3.61 11.85
N SER A 99 -1.29 4.15 12.73
CA SER A 99 -1.65 5.31 13.55
C SER A 99 -1.72 6.60 12.72
N GLY A 100 -2.53 7.55 13.18
CA GLY A 100 -2.70 8.85 12.53
C GLY A 100 -3.81 8.87 11.48
N SER A 101 -4.12 10.08 11.04
CA SER A 101 -5.22 10.39 10.12
C SER A 101 -4.70 11.03 8.85
N CYS A 102 -5.46 10.89 7.77
CA CYS A 102 -5.21 11.60 6.52
C CYS A 102 -6.12 12.84 6.41
N PHE A 103 -5.54 13.93 5.91
CA PHE A 103 -6.19 15.23 5.79
C PHE A 103 -5.88 15.91 4.45
N ASP A 104 -6.79 16.76 3.97
CA ASP A 104 -6.55 17.59 2.79
C ASP A 104 -5.50 18.66 3.08
N ALA A 105 -4.34 18.57 2.46
CA ALA A 105 -3.27 19.56 2.58
C ALA A 105 -3.54 20.86 1.80
N GLY A 106 -4.66 20.95 1.08
CA GLY A 106 -5.05 22.13 0.28
C GLY A 106 -4.22 22.36 -0.98
N LYS A 107 -3.17 21.59 -1.19
CA LYS A 107 -2.24 21.68 -2.33
C LYS A 107 -1.61 20.32 -2.61
N LEU A 108 -1.04 20.15 -3.81
CA LEU A 108 -0.22 18.97 -4.10
C LEU A 108 1.01 18.94 -3.20
N THR A 109 1.20 17.83 -2.50
CA THR A 109 2.35 17.59 -1.64
C THR A 109 3.29 16.60 -2.32
N ARG A 110 4.62 16.82 -2.20
CA ARG A 110 5.67 15.91 -2.71
C ARG A 110 5.51 15.48 -4.18
N PHE A 111 4.74 16.23 -4.96
CA PHE A 111 4.34 15.95 -6.34
C PHE A 111 5.53 15.63 -7.26
N GLY A 112 5.45 14.53 -8.01
CA GLY A 112 6.36 14.12 -9.08
C GLY A 112 7.25 12.94 -8.71
N TYR A 113 8.31 12.75 -9.49
CA TYR A 113 9.22 11.63 -9.36
C TYR A 113 10.25 11.83 -8.25
N ALA A 114 10.63 10.74 -7.60
CA ALA A 114 11.68 10.65 -6.59
C ALA A 114 12.34 9.27 -6.65
N THR A 115 13.56 9.15 -6.13
CA THR A 115 14.19 7.88 -5.83
C THR A 115 13.93 7.56 -4.37
N LEU A 116 13.39 6.38 -4.09
CA LEU A 116 13.24 5.85 -2.74
C LEU A 116 14.48 5.04 -2.39
N THR A 117 15.06 5.27 -1.21
CA THR A 117 16.12 4.45 -0.63
C THR A 117 15.62 3.80 0.64
N ALA A 118 15.58 2.47 0.69
CA ALA A 118 15.18 1.71 1.86
C ALA A 118 16.17 1.96 3.01
N GLN A 119 15.66 2.25 4.21
CA GLN A 119 16.50 2.55 5.38
C GLN A 119 16.77 1.32 6.25
N ARG A 120 16.13 0.21 5.93
CA ARG A 120 16.31 -1.09 6.60
C ARG A 120 15.84 -2.23 5.69
N ASP A 121 16.20 -3.45 6.04
CA ASP A 121 15.64 -4.64 5.41
C ASP A 121 14.13 -4.73 5.65
N SER A 122 13.42 -5.18 4.62
CA SER A 122 11.96 -5.32 4.64
C SER A 122 11.51 -6.47 3.73
N MET A 123 10.19 -6.72 3.69
CA MET A 123 9.60 -7.71 2.78
C MET A 123 10.03 -7.49 1.32
N LEU A 124 10.07 -6.24 0.85
CA LEU A 124 10.28 -5.91 -0.56
C LEU A 124 11.72 -5.51 -0.89
N PHE A 125 12.43 -4.86 0.04
CA PHE A 125 13.70 -4.20 -0.22
C PHE A 125 14.72 -4.52 0.87
N ALA A 126 15.97 -4.73 0.46
CA ALA A 126 17.10 -4.71 1.38
C ALA A 126 17.46 -3.27 1.77
N ALA A 127 18.14 -3.09 2.89
CA ALA A 127 18.70 -1.80 3.28
C ALA A 127 19.57 -1.22 2.16
N ASP A 128 19.49 0.10 1.97
CA ASP A 128 20.16 0.87 0.91
C ASP A 128 19.74 0.55 -0.53
N GLU A 129 18.80 -0.38 -0.74
CA GLU A 129 18.24 -0.66 -2.05
C GLU A 129 17.39 0.52 -2.53
N GLN A 130 17.49 0.86 -3.82
CA GLN A 130 16.84 2.02 -4.42
C GLN A 130 15.79 1.60 -5.44
N ILE A 131 14.71 2.39 -5.53
CA ILE A 131 13.69 2.25 -6.57
C ILE A 131 13.14 3.62 -6.98
N PRO A 132 12.99 3.89 -8.30
CA PRO A 132 12.24 5.05 -8.77
C PRO A 132 10.76 4.94 -8.38
N ALA A 133 10.19 6.03 -7.91
CA ALA A 133 8.80 6.13 -7.54
C ALA A 133 8.22 7.49 -7.91
N HIS A 134 6.93 7.65 -7.79
CA HIS A 134 6.27 8.94 -7.90
C HIS A 134 5.22 9.14 -6.83
N GLU A 135 4.94 10.42 -6.51
CA GLU A 135 3.83 10.83 -5.65
C GLU A 135 2.98 11.88 -6.39
N PHE A 136 1.65 11.66 -6.42
CA PHE A 136 0.69 12.57 -7.05
C PHE A 136 -0.55 12.66 -6.16
N HIS A 137 -0.42 13.29 -4.97
CA HIS A 137 -1.49 13.38 -4.01
C HIS A 137 -1.65 14.79 -3.45
N ARG A 138 -2.87 15.13 -3.08
CA ARG A 138 -3.26 16.36 -2.39
C ARG A 138 -3.44 16.12 -0.89
N TRP A 139 -3.81 14.88 -0.53
CA TRP A 139 -3.96 14.47 0.85
C TRP A 139 -2.61 14.16 1.47
N ASP A 140 -2.44 14.50 2.75
CA ASP A 140 -1.25 14.14 3.53
C ASP A 140 -1.67 13.35 4.76
N ALA A 141 -0.69 12.74 5.46
CA ALA A 141 -0.91 11.95 6.66
C ALA A 141 -0.14 12.54 7.83
N GLU A 142 -0.71 12.45 9.04
CA GLU A 142 -0.01 12.80 10.28
C GLU A 142 1.27 11.96 10.46
N ASN A 143 1.20 10.68 10.10
CA ASN A 143 2.32 9.73 10.17
C ASN A 143 2.54 9.09 8.80
N PRO A 144 3.38 9.65 7.92
CA PRO A 144 3.61 9.12 6.58
C PRO A 144 4.61 7.93 6.54
N GLY A 145 5.17 7.49 7.69
CA GLY A 145 6.22 6.50 7.78
C GLY A 145 7.62 7.09 7.66
N GLU A 146 8.64 6.29 8.00
CA GLU A 146 10.05 6.75 8.06
C GLU A 146 11.04 5.73 7.47
N ASP A 147 10.57 4.60 6.96
CA ASP A 147 11.41 3.47 6.55
C ASP A 147 12.03 3.66 5.16
N PHE A 148 11.65 4.73 4.45
CA PHE A 148 12.30 5.15 3.21
C PHE A 148 12.73 6.62 3.25
N LEU A 149 13.84 6.92 2.58
CA LEU A 149 14.22 8.27 2.20
C LEU A 149 13.86 8.45 0.73
N ALA A 150 12.93 9.37 0.47
CA ALA A 150 12.61 9.82 -0.89
C ALA A 150 13.47 11.03 -1.23
N GLU A 151 14.11 11.03 -2.40
CA GLU A 151 14.94 12.12 -2.88
C GLU A 151 14.62 12.49 -4.32
N LYS A 152 14.41 13.78 -4.56
CA LYS A 152 14.23 14.33 -5.91
C LYS A 152 15.56 14.71 -6.56
N PRO A 153 15.63 14.77 -7.88
CA PRO A 153 16.81 15.30 -8.59
C PRO A 153 17.21 16.73 -8.16
N SER A 154 16.28 17.49 -7.58
CA SER A 154 16.54 18.83 -7.04
C SER A 154 17.26 18.82 -5.68
N GLY A 155 17.50 17.66 -5.08
CA GLY A 155 18.07 17.50 -3.74
C GLY A 155 17.05 17.61 -2.60
N ARG A 156 15.77 17.90 -2.90
CA ARG A 156 14.72 17.85 -1.86
C ARG A 156 14.48 16.40 -1.44
N SER A 157 14.52 16.15 -0.13
CA SER A 157 14.30 14.82 0.41
C SER A 157 13.30 14.84 1.58
N TRP A 158 12.67 13.68 1.86
CA TRP A 158 11.78 13.47 2.99
C TRP A 158 11.73 11.99 3.36
N ARG A 159 11.41 11.71 4.62
CA ARG A 159 11.10 10.36 5.09
C ARG A 159 9.67 10.00 4.72
N CYS A 160 9.45 8.73 4.38
CA CYS A 160 8.12 8.22 4.00
C CYS A 160 8.05 6.70 4.13
N ALA A 161 6.84 6.19 4.01
CA ALA A 161 6.45 4.79 3.98
C ALA A 161 6.86 3.98 5.23
N TYR A 162 6.02 3.02 5.52
CA TYR A 162 6.28 1.94 6.47
C TYR A 162 6.76 0.73 5.69
N ALA A 163 7.80 0.06 6.17
CA ALA A 163 8.30 -1.18 5.59
C ALA A 163 8.77 -2.13 6.69
N GLY A 164 8.11 -3.27 6.79
CA GLY A 164 8.39 -4.35 7.73
C GLY A 164 8.55 -5.69 7.04
N GLU A 165 8.54 -6.75 7.82
CA GLU A 165 8.68 -8.11 7.32
C GLU A 165 7.49 -8.56 6.46
N THR A 166 6.30 -7.96 6.66
CA THR A 166 5.07 -8.33 5.94
C THR A 166 4.30 -7.14 5.38
N LEU A 167 4.70 -5.90 5.65
CA LEU A 167 3.99 -4.70 5.22
C LEU A 167 4.90 -3.74 4.46
N TYR A 168 4.43 -3.25 3.31
CA TYR A 168 4.80 -1.97 2.73
C TYR A 168 3.56 -1.08 2.67
N ALA A 169 3.63 0.15 3.21
CA ALA A 169 2.53 1.11 3.15
C ALA A 169 3.04 2.55 3.07
N GLY A 170 2.65 3.31 2.05
CA GLY A 170 3.08 4.69 1.86
C GLY A 170 2.43 5.38 0.67
N TYR A 171 2.65 6.70 0.56
CA TYR A 171 2.19 7.48 -0.60
C TYR A 171 2.92 7.14 -1.91
N PRO A 172 4.24 6.84 -1.91
CA PRO A 172 4.93 6.57 -3.14
C PRO A 172 4.38 5.36 -3.89
N HIS A 173 4.16 5.53 -5.20
CA HIS A 173 3.93 4.46 -6.15
C HIS A 173 5.25 4.06 -6.79
N PHE A 174 5.54 2.77 -6.82
CA PHE A 174 6.67 2.24 -7.56
C PHE A 174 6.22 1.19 -8.59
N HIS A 175 7.02 1.02 -9.60
CA HIS A 175 6.74 0.07 -10.66
C HIS A 175 7.64 -1.16 -10.54
N PHE A 176 7.08 -2.36 -10.50
CA PHE A 176 7.86 -3.58 -10.28
C PHE A 176 8.95 -3.84 -11.34
N TYR A 177 8.74 -3.38 -12.57
CA TYR A 177 9.80 -3.48 -13.60
C TYR A 177 11.01 -2.57 -13.34
N ALA A 178 10.90 -1.59 -12.44
CA ALA A 178 12.06 -0.83 -11.99
C ALA A 178 12.92 -1.61 -10.98
N ASN A 179 12.32 -2.61 -10.30
CA ASN A 179 13.01 -3.56 -9.41
C ASN A 179 12.25 -4.88 -9.37
N LEU A 180 12.63 -5.81 -10.26
CA LEU A 180 11.98 -7.13 -10.36
C LEU A 180 12.12 -7.96 -9.08
N SER A 181 13.18 -7.74 -8.29
CA SER A 181 13.39 -8.46 -7.04
C SER A 181 12.29 -8.15 -6.02
N ALA A 182 11.74 -6.93 -6.01
CA ALA A 182 10.63 -6.58 -5.13
C ALA A 182 9.37 -7.41 -5.43
N ALA A 183 9.02 -7.60 -6.72
CA ALA A 183 7.91 -8.47 -7.11
C ALA A 183 8.15 -9.93 -6.73
N VAL A 184 9.36 -10.44 -6.95
CA VAL A 184 9.74 -11.82 -6.57
C VAL A 184 9.62 -12.01 -5.07
N ARG A 185 10.19 -11.09 -4.27
CA ARG A 185 10.13 -11.15 -2.80
C ARG A 185 8.68 -11.10 -2.29
N PHE A 186 7.82 -10.27 -2.88
CA PHE A 186 6.41 -10.24 -2.51
C PHE A 186 5.71 -11.58 -2.76
N VAL A 187 5.88 -12.17 -3.96
CA VAL A 187 5.29 -13.47 -4.28
C VAL A 187 5.86 -14.58 -3.39
N GLU A 188 7.15 -14.53 -3.05
CA GLU A 188 7.77 -15.48 -2.13
C GLU A 188 7.23 -15.34 -0.69
N ALA A 189 6.98 -14.11 -0.22
CA ALA A 189 6.33 -13.88 1.06
C ALA A 189 4.92 -14.48 1.08
N CYS A 190 4.14 -14.28 0.02
CA CYS A 190 2.82 -14.90 -0.14
C CYS A 190 2.87 -16.43 -0.15
N ARG A 191 3.88 -17.03 -0.82
CA ARG A 191 4.07 -18.49 -0.81
C ARG A 191 4.41 -19.04 0.57
N LYS A 192 5.25 -18.33 1.34
CA LYS A 192 5.57 -18.71 2.73
C LYS A 192 4.32 -18.69 3.60
N GLU A 193 3.45 -17.67 3.43
CA GLU A 193 2.19 -17.58 4.16
C GLU A 193 1.26 -18.74 3.82
N LYS A 194 1.17 -19.16 2.54
CA LYS A 194 0.41 -20.33 2.12
C LYS A 194 0.82 -21.59 2.88
N HIS A 195 2.12 -21.86 2.99
CA HIS A 195 2.64 -23.05 3.67
C HIS A 195 2.62 -22.96 5.21
N ARG A 196 2.26 -21.82 5.79
CA ARG A 196 2.14 -21.64 7.25
C ARG A 196 0.91 -22.35 7.82
N TYR A 197 -0.10 -22.63 6.98
CA TYR A 197 -1.38 -23.22 7.37
C TYR A 197 -1.66 -24.59 6.72
N GLU A 198 -0.76 -25.08 5.89
CA GLU A 198 -0.73 -26.47 5.39
C GLU A 198 0.04 -27.38 6.37
#